data_ad2b845c6aadc1a2330bf824497eff63
#
_entry.id   ad2b845c6aadc1a2330bf824497eff63
#
_cell.length_a   1.000
_cell.length_b   1.000
_cell.length_c   1.000
_cell.angle_alpha   90.00
_cell.angle_beta   90.00
_cell.angle_gamma   90.00
#
_symmetry.space_group_name_H-M   'P 1'
#
loop_
_entity.id
_entity.type
_entity.pdbx_description
1 polymer ?
#
loop_
_entity_poly.entity_id
_entity_poly.type
_entity_poly.pdbx_seq_one_letter_code
_entity_poly.pdbx_strand_id
1 'polypeptide(L)'
;MSLTISRQMKAARALIGWEQKDLAEAAGVAINTIRRMEAGDGPIKANAETLRKVERAFIEAGLELLNHGAPGVRIRPASTS
;
A
#
# COMPACT_ATOMS: atom_id res chain seq x y z
N MET A 1 0.98 -1.47 -11.92
CA MET A 1 1.35 -1.13 -10.54
C MET A 1 0.48 -1.91 -9.59
N SER A 2 1.06 -2.66 -8.71
CA SER A 2 0.24 -3.48 -7.84
C SER A 2 0.93 -3.79 -6.51
N LEU A 3 0.09 -3.98 -5.51
CA LEU A 3 0.50 -4.53 -4.24
C LEU A 3 0.38 -6.04 -4.32
N THR A 4 1.43 -6.75 -3.94
CA THR A 4 1.43 -8.19 -4.00
C THR A 4 1.76 -8.85 -2.67
N ILE A 5 2.62 -8.25 -1.86
CA ILE A 5 3.03 -8.85 -0.58
C ILE A 5 2.85 -7.89 0.58
N SER A 6 2.69 -8.46 1.77
CA SER A 6 2.44 -7.68 2.98
C SER A 6 3.57 -6.72 3.31
N ARG A 7 4.82 -7.11 3.07
CA ARG A 7 5.97 -6.24 3.34
C ARG A 7 5.93 -4.97 2.51
N GLN A 8 5.41 -5.04 1.29
CA GLN A 8 5.28 -3.88 0.42
C GLN A 8 4.36 -2.83 1.04
N MET A 9 3.28 -3.26 1.70
CA MET A 9 2.38 -2.36 2.41
C MET A 9 3.07 -1.67 3.57
N LYS A 10 3.83 -2.42 4.34
CA LYS A 10 4.55 -1.86 5.50
C LYS A 10 5.60 -0.86 5.04
N ALA A 11 6.33 -1.18 3.98
CA ALA A 11 7.33 -0.28 3.41
C ALA A 11 6.68 1.00 2.88
N ALA A 12 5.54 0.87 2.22
CA ALA A 12 4.81 2.03 1.70
C ALA A 12 4.40 2.97 2.82
N ARG A 13 3.83 2.41 3.91
CA ARG A 13 3.44 3.24 5.04
C ARG A 13 4.65 3.92 5.69
N ALA A 14 5.76 3.19 5.81
CA ALA A 14 6.96 3.74 6.40
C ALA A 14 7.49 4.93 5.61
N LEU A 15 7.44 4.85 4.28
CA LEU A 15 7.95 5.92 3.42
C LEU A 15 7.19 7.23 3.59
N ILE A 16 5.91 7.17 3.92
CA ILE A 16 5.07 8.38 4.06
C ILE A 16 4.67 8.65 5.49
N GLY A 17 5.24 7.90 6.45
CA GLY A 17 5.00 8.14 7.86
C GLY A 17 3.60 7.81 8.33
N TRP A 18 2.91 6.89 7.67
CA TRP A 18 1.55 6.51 8.03
C TRP A 18 1.52 5.35 9.00
N GLU A 19 0.60 5.44 9.96
CA GLU A 19 0.21 4.30 10.78
C GLU A 19 -0.88 3.51 10.03
N GLN A 20 -1.20 2.34 10.55
CA GLN A 20 -2.27 1.53 9.94
C GLN A 20 -3.61 2.27 9.90
N LYS A 21 -3.91 3.04 10.92
CA LYS A 21 -5.15 3.82 10.96
C LYS A 21 -5.20 4.88 9.86
N ASP A 22 -4.06 5.48 9.55
CA ASP A 22 -4.00 6.51 8.50
C ASP A 22 -4.31 5.88 7.15
N LEU A 23 -3.73 4.71 6.89
CA LEU A 23 -4.01 3.98 5.66
C LEU A 23 -5.47 3.56 5.59
N ALA A 24 -6.03 3.06 6.69
CA ALA A 24 -7.42 2.63 6.72
C ALA A 24 -8.36 3.79 6.38
N GLU A 25 -8.11 4.97 6.93
CA GLU A 25 -8.90 6.16 6.63
C GLU A 25 -8.76 6.56 5.16
N ALA A 26 -7.52 6.62 4.67
CA ALA A 26 -7.26 7.05 3.30
C ALA A 26 -7.88 6.09 2.28
N ALA A 27 -7.86 4.80 2.57
CA ALA A 27 -8.39 3.78 1.67
C ALA A 27 -9.89 3.57 1.83
N GLY A 28 -10.48 4.07 2.93
CA GLY A 28 -11.90 3.86 3.19
C GLY A 28 -12.23 2.42 3.57
N VAL A 29 -11.33 1.76 4.30
CA VAL A 29 -11.54 0.39 4.78
C VAL A 29 -11.34 0.33 6.29
N ALA A 30 -11.81 -0.74 6.90
CA ALA A 30 -11.66 -0.94 8.34
C ALA A 30 -10.19 -1.20 8.70
N ILE A 31 -9.77 -0.71 9.85
CA ILE A 31 -8.39 -0.91 10.31
C ILE A 31 -8.06 -2.40 10.44
N ASN A 32 -9.02 -3.21 10.86
CA ASN A 32 -8.79 -4.66 10.96
C ASN A 32 -8.51 -5.29 9.61
N THR A 33 -9.06 -4.73 8.54
CA THR A 33 -8.75 -5.18 7.18
C THR A 33 -7.29 -4.91 6.87
N ILE A 34 -6.79 -3.71 7.21
CA ILE A 34 -5.37 -3.39 7.01
C ILE A 34 -4.48 -4.31 7.83
N ARG A 35 -4.85 -4.58 9.08
CA ARG A 35 -4.07 -5.47 9.93
C ARG A 35 -3.96 -6.87 9.33
N ARG A 36 -5.06 -7.39 8.80
CA ARG A 36 -5.05 -8.72 8.16
C ARG A 36 -4.21 -8.73 6.90
N MET A 37 -4.29 -7.66 6.11
CA MET A 37 -3.51 -7.58 4.87
C MET A 37 -2.00 -7.54 5.16
N GLU A 38 -1.61 -6.95 6.28
CA GLU A 38 -0.21 -6.83 6.65
C GLU A 38 0.32 -7.98 7.49
N ALA A 39 -0.55 -8.89 7.88
CA ALA A 39 -0.14 -10.03 8.69
C ALA A 39 0.74 -10.97 7.88
N GLY A 40 1.84 -11.41 8.47
CA GLY A 40 2.77 -12.31 7.80
C GLY A 40 3.67 -11.62 6.79
N ASP A 41 4.38 -12.42 6.00
CA ASP A 41 5.37 -11.93 5.05
C ASP A 41 5.06 -12.35 3.61
N GLY A 42 3.94 -13.02 3.42
CA GLY A 42 3.59 -13.58 2.13
C GLY A 42 2.65 -12.70 1.32
N PRO A 43 1.96 -13.32 0.37
CA PRO A 43 1.00 -12.59 -0.46
C PRO A 43 -0.10 -11.96 0.37
N ILE A 44 -0.56 -10.79 -0.07
CA ILE A 44 -1.65 -10.09 0.59
C ILE A 44 -2.96 -10.85 0.37
N LYS A 45 -3.68 -11.09 1.46
CA LYS A 45 -5.00 -11.75 1.41
C LYS A 45 -6.08 -10.69 1.48
N ALA A 46 -6.63 -10.33 0.35
CA ALA A 46 -7.72 -9.37 0.25
C ALA A 46 -8.41 -9.55 -1.08
N ASN A 47 -9.69 -9.16 -1.14
CA ASN A 47 -10.37 -9.20 -2.42
C ASN A 47 -9.87 -8.05 -3.32
N ALA A 48 -10.18 -8.15 -4.60
CA ALA A 48 -9.66 -7.20 -5.58
C ALA A 48 -10.11 -5.76 -5.31
N GLU A 49 -11.33 -5.58 -4.84
CA GLU A 49 -11.85 -4.25 -4.55
C GLU A 49 -11.10 -3.59 -3.40
N THR A 50 -10.89 -4.33 -2.32
CA THR A 50 -10.14 -3.83 -1.16
C THR A 50 -8.70 -3.51 -1.55
N LEU A 51 -8.08 -4.39 -2.34
CA LEU A 51 -6.72 -4.18 -2.78
C LEU A 51 -6.60 -2.90 -3.62
N ARG A 52 -7.54 -2.67 -4.53
CA ARG A 52 -7.54 -1.45 -5.33
C ARG A 52 -7.70 -0.19 -4.50
N LYS A 53 -8.53 -0.23 -3.46
CA LYS A 53 -8.69 0.91 -2.56
C LYS A 53 -7.40 1.27 -1.85
N VAL A 54 -6.68 0.25 -1.38
CA VAL A 54 -5.40 0.46 -0.70
C VAL A 54 -4.35 0.96 -1.69
N GLU A 55 -4.28 0.37 -2.87
CA GLU A 55 -3.35 0.82 -3.91
C GLU A 55 -3.60 2.29 -4.25
N ARG A 56 -4.85 2.66 -4.43
CA ARG A 56 -5.20 4.04 -4.74
C ARG A 56 -4.77 5.00 -3.65
N ALA A 57 -4.96 4.62 -2.38
CA ALA A 57 -4.56 5.46 -1.26
C ALA A 57 -3.06 5.75 -1.30
N PHE A 58 -2.24 4.75 -1.58
CA PHE A 58 -0.80 4.94 -1.68
C PHE A 58 -0.43 5.79 -2.89
N ILE A 59 -1.04 5.54 -4.03
CA ILE A 59 -0.74 6.30 -5.24
C ILE A 59 -1.11 7.77 -5.06
N GLU A 60 -2.26 8.05 -4.47
CA GLU A 60 -2.68 9.43 -4.19
C GLU A 60 -1.79 10.11 -3.16
N ALA A 61 -1.13 9.33 -2.31
CA ALA A 61 -0.18 9.87 -1.34
C ALA A 61 1.21 10.11 -1.96
N GLY A 62 1.39 9.82 -3.24
CA GLY A 62 2.63 10.12 -3.93
C GLY A 62 3.60 8.95 -4.08
N LEU A 63 3.12 7.73 -3.89
CA LEU A 63 3.97 6.55 -4.03
C LEU A 63 3.79 5.87 -5.38
N GLU A 64 4.84 5.17 -5.80
CA GLU A 64 4.76 4.22 -6.91
C GLU A 64 4.94 2.82 -6.36
N LEU A 65 4.09 1.92 -6.81
CA LEU A 65 4.15 0.51 -6.44
C LEU A 65 4.86 -0.23 -7.56
N LEU A 66 5.96 -0.87 -7.23
CA LEU A 66 6.85 -1.47 -8.22
C LEU A 66 6.70 -2.99 -8.18
N ASN A 67 6.84 -3.61 -9.34
CA ASN A 67 6.65 -5.04 -9.45
C ASN A 67 7.52 -5.65 -10.58
N HIS A 68 8.63 -4.99 -10.90
CA HIS A 68 9.52 -5.43 -11.96
C HIS A 68 10.46 -6.51 -11.44
N GLY A 69 10.00 -7.74 -11.44
CA GLY A 69 10.81 -8.86 -10.95
C GLY A 69 10.82 -9.01 -9.43
N ALA A 70 10.54 -7.95 -8.69
CA ALA A 70 10.44 -7.98 -7.24
C ALA A 70 9.51 -6.88 -6.77
N PRO A 71 8.63 -7.17 -5.80
CA PRO A 71 7.78 -6.13 -5.25
C PRO A 71 8.59 -5.05 -4.56
N GLY A 72 8.17 -3.81 -4.74
CA GLY A 72 8.82 -2.68 -4.10
C GLY A 72 7.93 -1.46 -4.08
N VAL A 73 8.44 -0.40 -3.52
CA VAL A 73 7.73 0.87 -3.46
C VAL A 73 8.74 2.00 -3.38
N ARG A 74 8.40 3.12 -4.01
CA ARG A 74 9.23 4.31 -3.92
C ARG A 74 8.35 5.56 -3.91
N ILE A 75 8.90 6.64 -3.40
CA ILE A 75 8.24 7.92 -3.50
C ILE A 75 8.36 8.38 -4.95
N ARG A 76 7.21 8.77 -5.53
CA ARG A 76 7.19 9.24 -6.91
C ARG A 76 7.98 10.55 -7.00
N PRO A 77 8.86 10.69 -8.00
CA PRO A 77 9.59 11.93 -8.17
C PRO A 77 8.62 13.10 -8.33
N ALA A 78 8.96 14.24 -7.75
CA ALA A 78 8.14 15.43 -7.90
C ALA A 78 7.98 15.75 -9.38
N SER A 79 6.72 15.96 -9.79
CA SER A 79 6.45 16.37 -11.16
C SER A 79 6.87 17.82 -11.31
N THR A 80 7.87 18.04 -12.14
CA THR A 80 8.24 19.38 -12.52
C THR A 80 7.56 19.69 -13.83
N SER A 81 6.34 19.98 -13.73
CA SER A 81 5.65 20.45 -14.92
C SER A 81 5.76 21.95 -15.02
#